data_d36cc60cfea372ccc1eb7e1a5ae20ee9
#
_entry.id   d36cc60cfea372ccc1eb7e1a5ae20ee9
#
_cell.length_a   1.000
_cell.length_b   1.000
_cell.length_c   1.000
_cell.angle_alpha   90.00
_cell.angle_beta   90.00
_cell.angle_gamma   90.00
#
_symmetry.space_group_name_H-M   'P 1'
#
loop_
_entity.id
_entity.type
_entity.pdbx_description
1 polymer ?
#
loop_
_entity_poly.entity_id
_entity_poly.type
_entity_poly.pdbx_seq_one_letter_code
_entity_poly.pdbx_strand_id
1 'polypeptide(L)'
;MDSLVQWFTANLSGVISKEAIIFIISMIPILELRGGLLAASPALLNVPILRAIPICIVGNILPIPFILLLIRHVLEWMKRVPCFRGIALWLERKAMSKKGQIEKYEFWGLMLFVGIPLPGTGAWTGALVASLLHMKFGKAFGAILVGIALATVIMSI
;
A
#
# COMPACT_ATOMS: atom_id res chain seq x y z
N MET A 1 12.96 6.38 1.16
CA MET A 1 11.90 5.95 2.10
C MET A 1 12.18 6.45 3.51
N ASP A 2 13.37 6.24 4.00
CA ASP A 2 13.78 6.57 5.38
C ASP A 2 13.63 8.05 5.75
N SER A 3 13.97 8.96 4.82
CA SER A 3 13.83 10.41 5.04
C SER A 3 12.37 10.86 5.22
N LEU A 4 11.41 10.25 4.51
CA LEU A 4 10.00 10.55 4.68
C LEU A 4 9.48 10.02 6.03
N VAL A 5 9.83 8.79 6.38
CA VAL A 5 9.46 8.22 7.68
C VAL A 5 10.02 9.04 8.82
N GLN A 6 11.30 9.44 8.74
CA GLN A 6 11.93 10.30 9.72
C GLN A 6 11.25 11.67 9.83
N TRP A 7 10.87 12.26 8.71
CA TRP A 7 10.16 13.54 8.69
C TRP A 7 8.80 13.43 9.40
N PHE A 8 8.01 12.39 9.09
CA PHE A 8 6.72 12.16 9.75
C PHE A 8 6.88 11.91 11.25
N THR A 9 7.84 11.07 11.65
CA THR A 9 8.09 10.79 13.07
C THR A 9 8.55 12.02 13.83
N ALA A 10 9.44 12.81 13.26
CA ALA A 10 9.95 14.02 13.91
C ALA A 10 8.88 15.10 14.09
N ASN A 11 8.02 15.31 13.09
CA ASN A 11 7.02 16.38 13.14
C ASN A 11 5.74 16.00 13.89
N LEU A 12 5.39 14.72 13.95
CA LEU A 12 4.15 14.26 14.57
C LEU A 12 4.32 13.72 15.99
N SER A 13 5.53 13.35 16.41
CA SER A 13 5.77 12.73 17.73
C SER A 13 5.44 13.65 18.93
N GLY A 14 5.31 14.94 18.71
CA GLY A 14 4.89 15.90 19.74
C GLY A 14 3.39 16.20 19.75
N VAL A 15 2.63 15.72 18.75
CA VAL A 15 1.23 16.10 18.53
C VAL A 15 0.27 14.93 18.72
N ILE A 16 0.66 13.73 18.31
CA ILE A 16 -0.17 12.52 18.36
C ILE A 16 0.62 11.33 18.93
N SER A 17 -0.11 10.26 19.31
CA SER A 17 0.50 9.04 19.84
C SER A 17 1.41 8.35 18.81
N LYS A 18 2.40 7.61 19.28
CA LYS A 18 3.34 6.85 18.44
C LYS A 18 2.59 5.83 17.56
N GLU A 19 1.58 5.21 18.10
CA GLU A 19 0.72 4.24 17.40
C GLU A 19 -0.07 4.91 16.26
N ALA A 20 -0.57 6.13 16.49
CA ALA A 20 -1.26 6.90 15.46
C ALA A 20 -0.31 7.31 14.33
N ILE A 21 0.93 7.64 14.63
CA ILE A 21 1.96 7.94 13.63
C ILE A 21 2.22 6.70 12.75
N ILE A 22 2.41 5.53 13.37
CA ILE A 22 2.63 4.26 12.65
C ILE A 22 1.42 3.96 11.74
N PHE A 23 0.21 4.14 12.24
CA PHE A 23 -1.03 3.93 11.49
C PHE A 23 -1.10 4.84 10.25
N ILE A 24 -0.88 6.15 10.44
CA ILE A 24 -0.91 7.14 9.35
C ILE A 24 0.16 6.82 8.29
N ILE A 25 1.39 6.53 8.73
CA ILE A 25 2.49 6.16 7.81
C ILE A 25 2.12 4.93 6.99
N SER A 26 1.48 3.93 7.62
CA SER A 26 1.08 2.70 6.94
C SER A 26 -0.04 2.91 5.91
N MET A 27 -0.81 4.00 6.02
CA MET A 27 -1.84 4.38 5.03
C MET A 27 -1.27 5.05 3.78
N ILE A 28 -0.05 5.59 3.85
CA ILE A 28 0.54 6.36 2.74
C ILE A 28 0.99 5.41 1.62
N PRO A 29 0.61 5.68 0.34
CA PRO A 29 0.83 4.76 -0.79
C PRO A 29 2.28 4.34 -1.05
N ILE A 30 3.24 5.17 -0.67
CA ILE A 30 4.68 4.91 -0.90
C ILE A 30 5.31 4.18 0.28
N LEU A 31 4.81 4.46 1.48
CA LEU A 31 5.37 3.95 2.73
C LEU A 31 4.75 2.61 3.12
N GLU A 32 3.42 2.54 3.11
CA GLU A 32 2.65 1.33 3.39
C GLU A 32 3.08 0.62 4.71
N LEU A 33 2.87 -0.68 4.78
CA LEU A 33 3.32 -1.54 5.89
C LEU A 33 4.81 -1.37 6.21
N ARG A 34 5.63 -1.20 5.17
CA ARG A 34 7.10 -1.10 5.31
C ARG A 34 7.50 0.17 6.06
N GLY A 35 6.89 1.28 5.69
CA GLY A 35 7.14 2.56 6.36
C GLY A 35 6.67 2.54 7.82
N GLY A 36 5.52 1.92 8.08
CA GLY A 36 5.01 1.76 9.43
C GLY A 36 5.91 0.91 10.33
N LEU A 37 6.39 -0.22 9.84
CA LEU A 37 7.34 -1.08 10.58
C LEU A 37 8.69 -0.39 10.82
N LEU A 38 9.18 0.35 9.83
CA LEU A 38 10.39 1.15 9.98
C LEU A 38 10.21 2.26 11.04
N ALA A 39 9.07 2.95 11.01
CA ALA A 39 8.75 3.96 12.01
C ALA A 39 8.68 3.39 13.45
N ALA A 40 8.20 2.16 13.59
CA ALA A 40 8.14 1.47 14.89
C ALA A 40 9.51 1.06 15.44
N SER A 41 10.56 1.07 14.62
CA SER A 41 11.91 0.63 14.99
C SER A 41 12.45 1.33 16.26
N PRO A 42 13.37 0.70 16.97
CA PRO A 42 14.01 1.29 18.16
C PRO A 42 14.72 2.63 17.88
N ALA A 43 15.17 2.83 16.64
CA ALA A 43 15.84 4.05 16.20
C ALA A 43 14.91 5.27 16.06
N LEU A 44 13.59 5.05 15.90
CA LEU A 44 12.62 6.11 15.68
C LEU A 44 11.61 6.23 16.83
N LEU A 45 10.53 5.45 16.78
CA LEU A 45 9.46 5.55 17.79
C LEU A 45 9.59 4.56 18.95
N ASN A 46 10.42 3.54 18.79
CA ASN A 46 10.64 2.49 19.77
C ASN A 46 9.33 1.85 20.27
N VAL A 47 8.50 1.41 19.34
CA VAL A 47 7.26 0.67 19.63
C VAL A 47 7.51 -0.82 19.43
N PRO A 48 7.14 -1.67 20.40
CA PRO A 48 7.33 -3.12 20.27
C PRO A 48 6.70 -3.67 19.00
N ILE A 49 7.43 -4.48 18.25
CA ILE A 49 7.01 -5.00 16.95
C ILE A 49 5.66 -5.72 17.00
N LEU A 50 5.39 -6.45 18.09
CA LEU A 50 4.12 -7.15 18.32
C LEU A 50 2.91 -6.20 18.40
N ARG A 51 3.12 -4.94 18.79
CA ARG A 51 2.08 -3.90 18.78
C ARG A 51 2.04 -3.18 17.43
N ALA A 52 3.19 -2.96 16.83
CA ALA A 52 3.29 -2.26 15.54
C ALA A 52 2.66 -3.06 14.39
N ILE A 53 2.85 -4.37 14.34
CA ILE A 53 2.34 -5.24 13.27
C ILE A 53 0.83 -5.07 13.06
N PRO A 54 -0.06 -5.26 14.05
CA PRO A 54 -1.49 -5.12 13.83
C PRO A 54 -1.89 -3.70 13.40
N ILE A 55 -1.22 -2.68 13.92
CA ILE A 55 -1.47 -1.28 13.56
C ILE A 55 -1.10 -1.04 12.09
N CYS A 56 0.06 -1.51 11.66
CA CYS A 56 0.51 -1.41 10.26
C CYS A 56 -0.42 -2.17 9.31
N ILE A 57 -0.85 -3.37 9.68
CA ILE A 57 -1.77 -4.19 8.87
C ILE A 57 -3.09 -3.45 8.68
N VAL A 58 -3.71 -2.98 9.77
CA VAL A 58 -4.99 -2.26 9.71
C VAL A 58 -4.84 -0.97 8.90
N GLY A 59 -3.77 -0.19 9.14
CA GLY A 59 -3.50 1.03 8.39
C GLY A 59 -3.31 0.78 6.88
N ASN A 60 -2.65 -0.31 6.52
CA ASN A 60 -2.44 -0.67 5.12
C ASN A 60 -3.70 -1.24 4.43
N ILE A 61 -4.54 -1.97 5.17
CA ILE A 61 -5.78 -2.55 4.65
C ILE A 61 -6.87 -1.51 4.44
N LEU A 62 -6.96 -0.51 5.32
CA LEU A 62 -8.06 0.45 5.33
C LEU A 62 -8.30 1.14 3.97
N PRO A 63 -7.29 1.64 3.23
CA PRO A 63 -7.50 2.28 1.94
C PRO A 63 -7.85 1.31 0.81
N ILE A 64 -7.55 0.00 0.93
CA ILE A 64 -7.68 -0.98 -0.16
C ILE A 64 -9.09 -1.10 -0.73
N PRO A 65 -10.16 -1.23 0.08
CA PRO A 65 -11.53 -1.28 -0.45
C PRO A 65 -11.90 -0.04 -1.27
N PHE A 66 -11.46 1.13 -0.81
CA PHE A 66 -11.71 2.39 -1.51
C PHE A 66 -10.99 2.42 -2.85
N ILE A 67 -9.74 1.96 -2.90
CA ILE A 67 -8.97 1.87 -4.15
C ILE A 67 -9.66 0.91 -5.11
N LEU A 68 -10.00 -0.30 -4.68
CA LEU A 68 -10.63 -1.32 -5.53
C LEU A 68 -11.96 -0.87 -6.11
N LEU A 69 -12.74 -0.10 -5.36
CA LEU A 69 -14.09 0.35 -5.77
C LEU A 69 -14.08 1.68 -6.51
N LEU A 70 -13.26 2.63 -6.07
CA LEU A 70 -13.34 4.03 -6.49
C LEU A 70 -12.29 4.43 -7.53
N ILE A 71 -11.14 3.76 -7.58
CA ILE A 71 -10.01 4.23 -8.39
C ILE A 71 -10.35 4.37 -9.87
N ARG A 72 -11.20 3.51 -10.42
CA ARG A 72 -11.63 3.62 -11.82
C ARG A 72 -12.39 4.90 -12.07
N HIS A 73 -13.36 5.22 -11.21
CA HIS A 73 -14.15 6.43 -11.31
C HIS A 73 -13.27 7.69 -11.15
N VAL A 74 -12.32 7.63 -10.21
CA VAL A 74 -11.36 8.71 -10.01
C VAL A 74 -10.46 8.90 -11.23
N LEU A 75 -9.91 7.83 -11.79
CA LEU A 75 -9.06 7.91 -12.99
C LEU A 75 -9.83 8.41 -14.21
N GLU A 76 -11.06 7.95 -14.42
CA GLU A 76 -11.92 8.44 -15.52
C GLU A 76 -12.24 9.94 -15.36
N TRP A 77 -12.55 10.36 -14.13
CA TRP A 77 -12.76 11.77 -13.84
C TRP A 77 -11.48 12.58 -14.09
N MET A 78 -10.33 12.12 -13.62
CA MET A 78 -9.03 12.79 -13.84
C MET A 78 -8.68 12.91 -15.33
N LYS A 79 -9.03 11.93 -16.16
CA LYS A 79 -8.81 11.99 -17.62
C LYS A 79 -9.64 13.07 -18.30
N ARG A 80 -10.80 13.45 -17.73
CA ARG A 80 -11.66 14.51 -18.23
C ARG A 80 -11.12 15.91 -17.91
N VAL A 81 -10.31 16.03 -16.86
CA VAL A 81 -9.71 17.29 -16.42
C VAL A 81 -8.34 17.45 -17.06
N PRO A 82 -8.09 18.47 -17.90
CA PRO A 82 -6.82 18.63 -18.65
C PRO A 82 -5.59 18.64 -17.75
N CYS A 83 -5.68 19.26 -16.58
CA CYS A 83 -4.59 19.39 -15.61
C CYS A 83 -4.15 18.03 -15.04
N PHE A 84 -5.09 17.09 -14.81
CA PHE A 84 -4.84 15.79 -14.20
C PHE A 84 -4.70 14.64 -15.17
N ARG A 85 -5.03 14.85 -16.44
CA ARG A 85 -4.99 13.84 -17.49
C ARG A 85 -3.63 13.16 -17.62
N GLY A 86 -2.55 13.92 -17.57
CA GLY A 86 -1.19 13.39 -17.65
C GLY A 86 -0.84 12.45 -16.49
N ILE A 87 -1.26 12.82 -15.28
CA ILE A 87 -1.05 12.01 -14.07
C ILE A 87 -1.86 10.71 -14.15
N ALA A 88 -3.13 10.78 -14.54
CA ALA A 88 -4.00 9.62 -14.68
C ALA A 88 -3.44 8.61 -15.70
N LEU A 89 -3.01 9.08 -16.87
CA LEU A 89 -2.41 8.25 -17.91
C LEU A 89 -1.05 7.66 -17.49
N TRP A 90 -0.29 8.38 -16.70
CA TRP A 90 0.98 7.86 -16.14
C TRP A 90 0.71 6.75 -15.12
N LEU A 91 -0.23 6.95 -14.18
CA LEU A 91 -0.64 5.95 -13.19
C LEU A 91 -1.14 4.67 -13.87
N GLU A 92 -2.00 4.82 -14.89
CA GLU A 92 -2.55 3.71 -15.66
C GLU A 92 -1.44 2.94 -16.37
N ARG A 93 -0.52 3.62 -17.06
CA ARG A 93 0.63 2.99 -17.72
C ARG A 93 1.52 2.26 -16.72
N LYS A 94 1.81 2.87 -15.57
CA LYS A 94 2.62 2.26 -14.53
C LYS A 94 1.97 1.00 -13.95
N ALA A 95 0.66 1.04 -13.70
CA ALA A 95 -0.08 -0.13 -13.24
C ALA A 95 -0.12 -1.22 -14.31
N MET A 96 -0.41 -0.87 -15.58
CA MET A 96 -0.48 -1.81 -16.68
C MET A 96 0.89 -2.42 -17.04
N SER A 97 2.01 -1.76 -16.75
CA SER A 97 3.34 -2.35 -16.93
C SER A 97 3.57 -3.58 -16.02
N LYS A 98 2.81 -3.71 -14.94
CA LYS A 98 2.83 -4.85 -14.03
C LYS A 98 1.79 -5.94 -14.35
N LYS A 99 0.97 -5.71 -15.38
CA LYS A 99 -0.11 -6.61 -15.80
C LYS A 99 0.36 -8.05 -16.02
N GLY A 100 1.44 -8.24 -16.76
CA GLY A 100 1.95 -9.57 -17.09
C GLY A 100 2.36 -10.42 -15.88
N GLN A 101 2.75 -9.80 -14.78
CA GLN A 101 3.10 -10.50 -13.53
C GLN A 101 1.86 -11.00 -12.78
N ILE A 102 0.73 -10.33 -12.92
CA ILE A 102 -0.50 -10.60 -12.16
C ILE A 102 -1.47 -11.44 -13.01
N GLU A 103 -1.62 -11.16 -14.31
CA GLU A 103 -2.64 -11.77 -15.17
C GLU A 103 -2.47 -13.28 -15.33
N LYS A 104 -1.23 -13.77 -15.35
CA LYS A 104 -0.93 -15.20 -15.57
C LYS A 104 -1.51 -16.12 -14.48
N TYR A 105 -1.61 -15.63 -13.25
CA TYR A 105 -2.03 -16.42 -12.09
C TYR A 105 -3.12 -15.75 -11.25
N GLU A 106 -3.74 -14.67 -11.73
CA GLU A 106 -4.79 -13.91 -11.03
C GLU A 106 -4.52 -13.75 -9.51
N PHE A 107 -5.17 -14.59 -8.70
CA PHE A 107 -5.07 -14.55 -7.24
C PHE A 107 -3.62 -14.70 -6.75
N TRP A 108 -2.92 -15.72 -7.20
CA TRP A 108 -1.55 -16.02 -6.78
C TRP A 108 -0.55 -14.97 -7.26
N GLY A 109 -0.74 -14.48 -8.50
CA GLY A 109 0.09 -13.41 -9.04
C GLY A 109 -0.05 -12.12 -8.25
N LEU A 110 -1.28 -11.74 -7.89
CA LEU A 110 -1.55 -10.56 -7.08
C LEU A 110 -1.04 -10.72 -5.63
N MET A 111 -1.26 -11.90 -5.04
CA MET A 111 -0.76 -12.23 -3.69
C MET A 111 0.76 -12.11 -3.61
N LEU A 112 1.49 -12.72 -4.55
CA LEU A 112 2.96 -12.64 -4.60
C LEU A 112 3.45 -11.22 -4.91
N PHE A 113 2.76 -10.50 -5.81
CA PHE A 113 3.07 -9.12 -6.14
C PHE A 113 2.99 -8.19 -4.93
N VAL A 114 2.00 -8.40 -4.06
CA VAL A 114 1.85 -7.65 -2.80
C VAL A 114 2.80 -8.16 -1.72
N GLY A 115 2.98 -9.48 -1.64
CA GLY A 115 3.72 -10.14 -0.57
C GLY A 115 5.23 -10.02 -0.68
N ILE A 116 5.79 -9.93 -1.90
CA ILE A 116 7.22 -9.78 -2.08
C ILE A 116 7.61 -8.29 -1.94
N PRO A 117 8.45 -7.92 -0.97
CA PRO A 117 8.76 -6.53 -0.67
C PRO A 117 9.76 -5.92 -1.66
N LEU A 118 9.37 -5.74 -2.92
CA LEU A 118 10.16 -5.07 -3.95
C LEU A 118 9.75 -3.60 -4.12
N PRO A 119 10.65 -2.74 -4.61
CA PRO A 119 10.30 -1.37 -4.94
C PRO A 119 9.19 -1.30 -6.00
N GLY A 120 8.11 -0.59 -5.71
CA GLY A 120 6.96 -0.42 -6.61
C GLY A 120 5.98 -1.58 -6.62
N THR A 121 6.15 -2.58 -5.75
CA THR A 121 5.11 -3.55 -5.39
C THR A 121 4.46 -3.15 -4.07
N GLY A 122 3.32 -3.72 -3.74
CA GLY A 122 2.63 -3.50 -2.47
C GLY A 122 1.11 -3.47 -2.63
N ALA A 123 0.43 -3.25 -1.52
CA ALA A 123 -1.03 -3.33 -1.47
C ALA A 123 -1.72 -2.25 -2.32
N TRP A 124 -1.21 -1.02 -2.31
CA TRP A 124 -1.74 0.07 -3.12
C TRP A 124 -1.61 -0.17 -4.62
N THR A 125 -0.40 -0.50 -5.07
CA THR A 125 -0.15 -0.78 -6.48
C THR A 125 -0.88 -2.05 -6.92
N GLY A 126 -0.93 -3.07 -6.07
CA GLY A 126 -1.68 -4.29 -6.30
C GLY A 126 -3.17 -4.03 -6.45
N ALA A 127 -3.77 -3.22 -5.58
CA ALA A 127 -5.18 -2.84 -5.66
C ALA A 127 -5.49 -2.03 -6.93
N LEU A 128 -4.60 -1.10 -7.30
CA LEU A 128 -4.73 -0.32 -8.53
C LEU A 128 -4.73 -1.25 -9.77
N VAL A 129 -3.74 -2.15 -9.85
CA VAL A 129 -3.64 -3.09 -10.98
C VAL A 129 -4.83 -4.04 -11.01
N ALA A 130 -5.23 -4.63 -9.87
CA ALA A 130 -6.37 -5.51 -9.78
C ALA A 130 -7.67 -4.84 -10.23
N SER A 131 -7.87 -3.56 -9.86
CA SER A 131 -9.01 -2.77 -10.29
C SER A 131 -9.00 -2.51 -11.79
N LEU A 132 -7.86 -2.18 -12.38
CA LEU A 132 -7.72 -1.95 -13.83
C LEU A 132 -7.87 -3.24 -14.65
N LEU A 133 -7.46 -4.38 -14.11
CA LEU A 133 -7.65 -5.70 -14.71
C LEU A 133 -9.07 -6.26 -14.53
N HIS A 134 -9.98 -5.48 -13.92
CA HIS A 134 -11.36 -5.90 -13.68
C HIS A 134 -11.49 -7.18 -12.83
N MET A 135 -10.54 -7.43 -11.94
CA MET A 135 -10.64 -8.55 -10.99
C MET A 135 -11.88 -8.38 -10.09
N LYS A 136 -12.52 -9.50 -9.74
CA LYS A 136 -13.62 -9.48 -8.78
C LYS A 136 -13.12 -8.98 -7.41
N PHE A 137 -13.87 -8.08 -6.79
CA PHE A 137 -13.50 -7.46 -5.50
C PHE A 137 -13.05 -8.49 -4.46
N GLY A 138 -13.83 -9.54 -4.22
CA GLY A 138 -13.50 -10.56 -3.22
C GLY A 138 -12.19 -11.31 -3.51
N LYS A 139 -11.92 -11.63 -4.78
CA LYS A 139 -10.64 -12.25 -5.19
C LYS A 139 -9.47 -11.31 -4.99
N ALA A 140 -9.58 -10.07 -5.47
CA ALA A 140 -8.54 -9.07 -5.35
C ALA A 140 -8.24 -8.73 -3.88
N PHE A 141 -9.28 -8.47 -3.10
CA PHE A 141 -9.15 -8.15 -1.69
C PHE A 141 -8.53 -9.30 -0.89
N GLY A 142 -9.01 -10.55 -1.11
CA GLY A 142 -8.44 -11.74 -0.46
C GLY A 142 -6.96 -11.96 -0.82
N ALA A 143 -6.58 -11.81 -2.09
CA ALA A 143 -5.19 -11.92 -2.53
C ALA A 143 -4.29 -10.86 -1.89
N ILE A 144 -4.79 -9.63 -1.78
CA ILE A 144 -4.06 -8.53 -1.14
C ILE A 144 -3.89 -8.79 0.35
N LEU A 145 -4.92 -9.25 1.06
CA LEU A 145 -4.82 -9.58 2.49
C LEU A 145 -3.76 -10.66 2.75
N VAL A 146 -3.77 -11.74 1.98
CA VAL A 146 -2.75 -12.80 2.10
C VAL A 146 -1.37 -12.28 1.74
N GLY A 147 -1.28 -11.42 0.72
CA GLY A 147 -0.03 -10.74 0.35
C GLY A 147 0.51 -9.85 1.47
N ILE A 148 -0.34 -9.05 2.12
CA ILE A 148 0.05 -8.22 3.28
C ILE A 148 0.55 -9.10 4.43
N ALA A 149 -0.13 -10.21 4.73
CA ALA A 149 0.31 -11.15 5.76
C ALA A 149 1.70 -11.73 5.43
N LEU A 150 1.92 -12.14 4.19
CA LEU A 150 3.21 -12.62 3.71
C LEU A 150 4.30 -11.55 3.81
N ALA A 151 4.01 -10.32 3.35
CA ALA A 151 4.94 -9.19 3.47
C ALA A 151 5.27 -8.89 4.93
N THR A 152 4.28 -8.96 5.83
CA THR A 152 4.48 -8.76 7.28
C THR A 152 5.45 -9.79 7.83
N VAL A 153 5.27 -11.06 7.51
CA VAL A 153 6.19 -12.14 7.96
C VAL A 153 7.60 -11.89 7.44
N ILE A 154 7.76 -11.61 6.14
CA ILE A 154 9.07 -11.36 5.53
C ILE A 154 9.78 -10.14 6.17
N MET A 155 9.03 -9.08 6.45
CA MET A 155 9.58 -7.83 7.01
C MET A 155 9.82 -7.88 8.52
N SER A 156 9.24 -8.87 9.22
CA SER A 156 9.37 -9.02 10.67
C SER A 156 10.51 -9.96 11.08
N ILE A 157 11.10 -10.66 10.11
CA ILE A 157 12.27 -11.51 10.31
C ILE A 157 13.54 -10.68 10.23
#